data_1cf2769cda1cb356ab616d0a08383320
#
_entry.id   1cf2769cda1cb356ab616d0a08383320
#
_cell.length_a   1.000
_cell.length_b   1.000
_cell.length_c   1.000
_cell.angle_alpha   90.00
_cell.angle_beta   90.00
_cell.angle_gamma   90.00
#
_symmetry.space_group_name_H-M   'P 1'
#
loop_
_entity.id
_entity.type
_entity.pdbx_description
1 polymer ?
#
loop_
_entity_poly.entity_id
_entity_poly.type
_entity_poly.pdbx_seq_one_letter_code
_entity_poly.pdbx_strand_id
1 'polypeptide(L)'
;YEMLRSLVGSEMCIRDRCNYSMEDIDKETLTQYRQLFANLKPSHPWLSLNNLEFLTKLEAYRKDRHTKEEGFTLAGILMFGKTESITDPECAPNYFPDYREHLGADDSLRWSDRICPDGTWEANLFQFYRKVYPKLTAILPKPFQIRNGIRIDETPTHIAIREAFINTLIHCDFSEEGNIVVEQWVDKYRFKNPGTMLVSKTQYYSGGDSVCRNKALQKMFMLIGFSEKAGSGVNKIIKGWREANWQKPYVEEFNRPDKVELTLPMISLLPDDTVIKLKELFDGKIETLTQDELTVLVTCYSESEINNTQLQYVVPQHRSDITKMLKKLCNEGFLISAGNGRGTKYHINESEGQVDSSENNMKSSGTKVGTSENNIESSGTKVGTSENNIESSGTKVGTSENNIESSDTKVGTLENNIESSGTKVGTSENNIENSGTKVGTSKRLKFEELQSIIMSIAEDYITINEIAKKVDRTIDYIANKIIPK
;
A
#
# COMPACT_ATOMS: atom_id res chain seq x y z
N TYR A 1 -6.48 40.35 0.22
CA TYR A 1 -7.31 39.42 1.01
C TYR A 1 -6.59 38.08 1.26
N GLU A 2 -5.91 37.47 0.28
CA GLU A 2 -5.13 36.24 0.47
C GLU A 2 -3.88 36.44 1.35
N MET A 3 -3.24 37.62 1.27
CA MET A 3 -2.07 37.92 2.10
C MET A 3 -2.44 38.07 3.59
N LEU A 4 -3.66 38.49 3.91
CA LEU A 4 -4.19 38.54 5.28
C LEU A 4 -4.54 37.16 5.83
N ARG A 5 -5.04 36.22 5.01
CA ARG A 5 -5.27 34.82 5.42
C ARG A 5 -3.96 34.09 5.75
N SER A 6 -2.89 34.35 5.01
CA SER A 6 -1.55 33.77 5.27
C SER A 6 -0.93 34.26 6.59
N LEU A 7 -1.22 35.48 7.01
CA LEU A 7 -0.74 36.05 8.28
C LEU A 7 -1.56 35.60 9.50
N VAL A 8 -2.83 35.29 9.34
CA VAL A 8 -3.73 34.82 10.41
C VAL A 8 -3.39 33.38 10.84
N GLY A 9 -2.83 32.56 9.96
CA GLY A 9 -2.44 31.16 10.27
C GLY A 9 -1.23 31.01 11.21
N SER A 10 -0.43 32.07 11.45
CA SER A 10 0.77 32.00 12.29
C SER A 10 0.59 32.57 13.71
N GLU A 11 -0.49 33.27 13.98
CA GLU A 11 -0.77 33.87 15.29
C GLU A 11 -2.28 33.72 15.62
N MET A 12 -2.73 32.52 15.91
CA MET A 12 -3.98 32.35 16.64
C MET A 12 -3.75 32.82 18.07
N CYS A 13 -4.01 34.11 18.24
CA CYS A 13 -3.73 34.88 19.46
C CYS A 13 -4.52 34.37 20.67
N ILE A 14 -3.90 34.50 21.82
CA ILE A 14 -4.47 34.41 23.18
C ILE A 14 -5.81 35.14 23.32
N ARG A 15 -6.02 36.23 22.56
CA ARG A 15 -7.21 37.11 22.65
C ARG A 15 -8.55 36.38 22.57
N ASP A 16 -8.60 35.30 21.80
CA ASP A 16 -9.86 34.62 21.53
C ASP A 16 -10.18 33.50 22.54
N ARG A 17 -9.29 33.26 23.53
CA ARG A 17 -9.40 32.10 24.44
C ARG A 17 -9.09 32.42 25.91
N CYS A 18 -9.16 33.67 26.28
CA CYS A 18 -8.94 34.13 27.68
C CYS A 18 -9.97 33.54 28.67
N ASN A 19 -11.10 33.06 28.18
CA ASN A 19 -12.18 32.53 28.99
C ASN A 19 -12.00 31.07 29.42
N TYR A 20 -11.00 30.35 28.85
CA TYR A 20 -10.75 28.94 29.21
C TYR A 20 -9.77 28.84 30.39
N SER A 21 -10.11 27.95 31.31
CA SER A 21 -9.40 27.71 32.56
C SER A 21 -8.87 26.27 32.65
N MET A 22 -8.25 25.93 33.78
CA MET A 22 -7.86 24.53 34.07
C MET A 22 -9.07 23.58 34.22
N GLU A 23 -10.27 24.09 34.33
CA GLU A 23 -11.51 23.30 34.37
C GLU A 23 -11.88 22.74 33.00
N ASP A 24 -11.45 23.40 31.93
CA ASP A 24 -11.65 23.03 30.53
C ASP A 24 -10.66 21.96 30.07
N ILE A 25 -9.64 21.68 30.87
CA ILE A 25 -8.63 20.69 30.58
C ILE A 25 -9.02 19.34 31.16
N ASP A 26 -8.94 18.30 30.35
CA ASP A 26 -9.07 16.93 30.81
C ASP A 26 -7.83 16.51 31.63
N LYS A 27 -8.06 16.28 32.92
CA LYS A 27 -7.01 15.94 33.89
C LYS A 27 -6.36 14.57 33.58
N GLU A 28 -7.14 13.63 33.06
CA GLU A 28 -6.64 12.33 32.69
C GLU A 28 -5.69 12.41 31.51
N THR A 29 -6.08 13.10 30.46
CA THR A 29 -5.23 13.35 29.28
C THR A 29 -3.92 14.03 29.68
N LEU A 30 -3.96 15.07 30.50
CA LEU A 30 -2.76 15.76 30.94
C LEU A 30 -1.84 14.84 31.78
N THR A 31 -2.42 14.04 32.65
CA THR A 31 -1.67 13.06 33.46
C THR A 31 -0.97 12.03 32.60
N GLN A 32 -1.68 11.45 31.64
CA GLN A 32 -1.15 10.46 30.70
C GLN A 32 -0.03 11.07 29.82
N TYR A 33 -0.20 12.29 29.34
CA TYR A 33 0.82 13.00 28.60
C TYR A 33 2.09 13.23 29.43
N ARG A 34 1.95 13.70 30.68
CA ARG A 34 3.07 13.89 31.61
C ARG A 34 3.81 12.59 31.90
N GLN A 35 3.08 11.48 32.00
CA GLN A 35 3.68 10.16 32.20
C GLN A 35 4.52 9.72 30.98
N LEU A 36 3.99 9.90 29.76
CA LEU A 36 4.77 9.62 28.55
C LEU A 36 6.02 10.50 28.45
N PHE A 37 5.88 11.79 28.76
CA PHE A 37 7.02 12.71 28.81
C PHE A 37 8.07 12.28 29.83
N ALA A 38 7.65 11.86 31.03
CA ALA A 38 8.55 11.37 32.09
C ALA A 38 9.26 10.07 31.68
N ASN A 39 8.57 9.15 31.04
CA ASN A 39 9.15 7.90 30.55
C ASN A 39 10.24 8.14 29.49
N LEU A 40 10.02 9.09 28.60
CA LEU A 40 11.00 9.44 27.57
C LEU A 40 12.16 10.31 28.07
N LYS A 41 11.92 11.12 29.08
CA LYS A 41 12.86 12.11 29.60
C LYS A 41 12.89 12.11 31.13
N PRO A 42 13.36 11.03 31.77
CA PRO A 42 13.22 10.84 33.22
C PRO A 42 13.97 11.86 34.07
N SER A 43 14.98 12.56 33.51
CA SER A 43 15.74 13.60 34.24
C SER A 43 15.39 15.02 33.80
N HIS A 44 14.27 15.23 33.11
CA HIS A 44 13.96 16.56 32.57
C HIS A 44 13.45 17.50 33.65
N PRO A 45 13.97 18.76 33.75
CA PRO A 45 13.58 19.73 34.79
C PRO A 45 12.08 20.05 34.87
N TRP A 46 11.36 19.90 33.75
CA TRP A 46 9.93 20.19 33.70
C TRP A 46 9.04 19.18 34.45
N LEU A 47 9.60 18.07 34.87
CA LEU A 47 8.87 17.08 35.68
C LEU A 47 8.46 17.58 37.07
N SER A 48 9.24 18.53 37.61
CA SER A 48 8.95 19.16 38.90
C SER A 48 7.96 20.33 38.83
N LEU A 49 7.61 20.79 37.63
CA LEU A 49 6.68 21.90 37.43
C LEU A 49 5.25 21.49 37.77
N ASN A 50 4.45 22.42 38.32
CA ASN A 50 3.01 22.24 38.40
C ASN A 50 2.34 22.19 37.01
N ASN A 51 1.06 21.81 36.96
CA ASN A 51 0.38 21.60 35.68
C ASN A 51 0.34 22.85 34.80
N LEU A 52 0.06 24.03 35.37
CA LEU A 52 -0.02 25.27 34.61
C LEU A 52 1.35 25.70 34.09
N GLU A 53 2.38 25.59 34.91
CA GLU A 53 3.77 25.87 34.49
C GLU A 53 4.21 24.91 33.40
N PHE A 54 3.88 23.63 33.52
CA PHE A 54 4.17 22.62 32.51
C PHE A 54 3.48 22.94 31.18
N LEU A 55 2.18 23.25 31.20
CA LEU A 55 1.40 23.67 30.04
C LEU A 55 1.93 24.97 29.41
N THR A 56 2.44 25.89 30.23
CA THR A 56 3.14 27.10 29.75
C THR A 56 4.41 26.76 28.95
N LYS A 57 5.19 25.81 29.44
CA LYS A 57 6.41 25.34 28.72
C LYS A 57 6.05 24.63 27.40
N LEU A 58 4.91 23.97 27.35
CA LEU A 58 4.36 23.34 26.14
C LEU A 58 3.78 24.35 25.14
N GLU A 59 3.62 25.61 25.50
CA GLU A 59 2.91 26.63 24.73
C GLU A 59 1.39 26.35 24.64
N ALA A 60 0.87 25.48 25.49
CA ALA A 60 -0.55 25.22 25.65
C ALA A 60 -1.25 26.34 26.42
N TYR A 61 -0.52 27.02 27.29
CA TYR A 61 -0.96 28.19 28.06
C TYR A 61 0.07 29.32 27.83
N ARG A 62 -0.39 30.54 27.62
CA ARG A 62 0.46 31.72 27.35
C ARG A 62 -0.02 32.94 28.10
N LYS A 63 0.94 33.86 28.32
CA LYS A 63 0.68 35.23 28.77
C LYS A 63 1.09 36.20 27.68
N ASP A 64 0.15 37.04 27.22
CA ASP A 64 0.47 38.11 26.31
C ASP A 64 1.30 39.18 27.04
N ARG A 65 2.39 39.59 26.42
CA ARG A 65 3.32 40.54 27.02
C ARG A 65 2.82 41.98 26.95
N HIS A 66 1.92 42.29 26.01
CA HIS A 66 1.37 43.63 25.79
C HIS A 66 0.10 43.85 26.58
N THR A 67 -0.90 42.98 26.43
CA THR A 67 -2.19 43.08 27.10
C THR A 67 -2.16 42.59 28.55
N LYS A 68 -1.13 41.75 28.90
CA LYS A 68 -1.01 41.04 30.18
C LYS A 68 -2.09 39.98 30.40
N GLU A 69 -2.96 39.78 29.43
CA GLU A 69 -3.94 38.69 29.44
C GLU A 69 -3.21 37.34 29.35
N GLU A 70 -3.74 36.36 30.03
CA GLU A 70 -3.22 35.00 30.03
C GLU A 70 -4.36 33.99 29.84
N GLY A 71 -4.09 32.91 29.10
CA GLY A 71 -5.10 31.93 28.76
C GLY A 71 -4.55 30.75 27.97
N PHE A 72 -5.43 29.79 27.73
CA PHE A 72 -5.11 28.65 26.91
C PHE A 72 -5.01 29.05 25.42
N THR A 73 -4.06 28.46 24.73
CA THR A 73 -3.96 28.55 23.29
C THR A 73 -4.91 27.53 22.63
N LEU A 74 -5.30 27.77 21.38
CA LEU A 74 -6.07 26.77 20.62
C LEU A 74 -5.38 25.39 20.65
N ALA A 75 -4.07 25.36 20.45
CA ALA A 75 -3.29 24.12 20.50
C ALA A 75 -3.39 23.43 21.88
N GLY A 76 -3.44 24.20 22.96
CA GLY A 76 -3.62 23.65 24.32
C GLY A 76 -4.99 23.02 24.53
N ILE A 77 -6.05 23.70 24.10
CA ILE A 77 -7.41 23.17 24.18
C ILE A 77 -7.57 21.96 23.25
N LEU A 78 -7.12 22.02 22.02
CA LEU A 78 -7.17 20.87 21.08
C LEU A 78 -6.42 19.65 21.61
N MET A 79 -5.28 19.83 22.26
CA MET A 79 -4.43 18.73 22.75
C MET A 79 -4.92 18.11 24.05
N PHE A 80 -5.46 18.92 24.97
CA PHE A 80 -5.76 18.53 26.36
C PHE A 80 -7.18 18.85 26.81
N GLY A 81 -7.95 19.59 26.00
CA GLY A 81 -9.28 20.03 26.37
C GLY A 81 -10.31 18.92 26.49
N LYS A 82 -11.37 19.21 27.25
CA LYS A 82 -12.60 18.42 27.20
C LYS A 82 -13.30 18.63 25.85
N THR A 83 -14.06 17.67 25.42
CA THR A 83 -14.78 17.73 24.13
C THR A 83 -15.67 18.96 24.01
N GLU A 84 -16.41 19.30 25.08
CA GLU A 84 -17.27 20.47 25.13
C GLU A 84 -16.52 21.80 24.97
N SER A 85 -15.33 21.91 25.57
CA SER A 85 -14.49 23.10 25.46
C SER A 85 -13.82 23.22 24.07
N ILE A 86 -13.51 22.09 23.43
CA ILE A 86 -12.98 22.09 22.06
C ILE A 86 -14.04 22.53 21.06
N THR A 87 -15.28 22.01 21.20
CA THR A 87 -16.38 22.26 20.24
C THR A 87 -17.16 23.55 20.56
N ASP A 88 -16.73 24.30 21.55
CA ASP A 88 -17.29 25.60 21.88
C ASP A 88 -17.23 26.55 20.65
N PRO A 89 -18.26 27.38 20.40
CA PRO A 89 -18.28 28.34 19.28
C PRO A 89 -17.07 29.26 19.21
N GLU A 90 -16.47 29.60 20.34
CA GLU A 90 -15.28 30.45 20.44
C GLU A 90 -13.97 29.70 20.24
N CYS A 91 -14.00 28.36 20.16
CA CYS A 91 -12.80 27.52 20.00
C CYS A 91 -12.69 26.90 18.60
N ALA A 92 -13.20 25.72 18.43
CA ALA A 92 -13.17 24.99 17.17
C ALA A 92 -14.51 24.28 16.93
N PRO A 93 -15.59 25.02 16.61
CA PRO A 93 -16.96 24.48 16.54
C PRO A 93 -17.11 23.37 15.49
N ASN A 94 -16.28 23.36 14.47
CA ASN A 94 -16.32 22.34 13.41
C ASN A 94 -15.40 21.15 13.68
N TYR A 95 -14.78 21.09 14.87
CA TYR A 95 -13.86 20.01 15.22
C TYR A 95 -14.58 18.69 15.36
N PHE A 96 -14.24 17.72 14.51
CA PHE A 96 -14.76 16.37 14.53
C PHE A 96 -13.72 15.39 14.00
N PRO A 97 -12.90 14.76 14.86
CA PRO A 97 -11.97 13.72 14.46
C PRO A 97 -12.71 12.40 14.25
N ASP A 98 -12.51 11.75 13.11
CA ASP A 98 -13.24 10.56 12.68
C ASP A 98 -12.30 9.52 12.09
N TYR A 99 -12.14 8.39 12.77
CA TYR A 99 -11.46 7.21 12.25
C TYR A 99 -12.50 6.20 11.77
N ARG A 100 -12.28 5.66 10.56
CA ARG A 100 -13.16 4.67 9.93
C ARG A 100 -12.33 3.50 9.44
N GLU A 101 -12.76 2.29 9.79
CA GLU A 101 -12.13 1.06 9.37
C GLU A 101 -13.01 0.33 8.34
N HIS A 102 -12.40 -0.14 7.25
CA HIS A 102 -13.05 -0.83 6.14
C HIS A 102 -12.32 -2.15 5.84
N LEU A 103 -12.21 -3.01 6.85
CA LEU A 103 -11.51 -4.31 6.77
C LEU A 103 -12.47 -5.50 6.63
N GLY A 104 -13.77 -5.29 6.78
CA GLY A 104 -14.78 -6.33 6.66
C GLY A 104 -15.00 -6.76 5.21
N ALA A 105 -15.34 -8.06 5.02
CA ALA A 105 -15.74 -8.60 3.72
C ALA A 105 -17.20 -8.28 3.34
N ASP A 106 -17.94 -7.65 4.23
CA ASP A 106 -19.36 -7.31 4.02
C ASP A 106 -19.46 -5.88 3.46
N ASP A 107 -19.64 -5.79 2.15
CA ASP A 107 -19.81 -4.53 1.42
C ASP A 107 -21.08 -3.75 1.82
N SER A 108 -22.01 -4.39 2.55
CA SER A 108 -23.21 -3.73 3.06
C SER A 108 -22.92 -2.83 4.27
N LEU A 109 -21.82 -3.08 4.98
CA LEU A 109 -21.40 -2.29 6.12
C LEU A 109 -20.60 -1.06 5.67
N ARG A 110 -21.03 0.11 6.10
CA ARG A 110 -20.37 1.38 5.79
C ARG A 110 -18.95 1.47 6.38
N TRP A 111 -18.67 0.78 7.49
CA TRP A 111 -17.39 0.60 8.16
C TRP A 111 -17.41 -0.64 9.03
N SER A 112 -16.28 -1.31 9.22
CA SER A 112 -16.13 -2.44 10.15
C SER A 112 -15.94 -1.96 11.59
N ASP A 113 -15.32 -0.77 11.77
CA ASP A 113 -15.16 -0.12 13.06
C ASP A 113 -15.04 1.41 12.88
N ARG A 114 -15.33 2.17 13.95
CA ARG A 114 -15.28 3.63 13.92
C ARG A 114 -14.90 4.19 15.29
N ILE A 115 -14.06 5.22 15.30
CA ILE A 115 -13.76 6.03 16.48
C ILE A 115 -14.07 7.48 16.16
N CYS A 116 -15.09 8.04 16.81
CA CYS A 116 -15.49 9.44 16.69
C CYS A 116 -15.94 9.96 18.05
N PRO A 117 -16.15 11.27 18.22
CA PRO A 117 -16.74 11.83 19.44
C PRO A 117 -18.15 11.27 19.66
N ASP A 118 -18.29 10.37 20.62
CA ASP A 118 -19.55 9.71 21.00
C ASP A 118 -19.95 9.96 22.46
N GLY A 119 -19.18 10.79 23.16
CA GLY A 119 -19.39 11.13 24.57
C GLY A 119 -18.84 10.10 25.56
N THR A 120 -18.25 9.01 25.09
CA THR A 120 -17.64 7.99 25.99
C THR A 120 -16.18 8.30 26.34
N TRP A 121 -15.58 9.29 25.70
CA TRP A 121 -14.19 9.72 25.88
C TRP A 121 -14.02 11.19 25.51
N GLU A 122 -12.98 11.82 26.05
CA GLU A 122 -12.62 13.17 25.66
C GLU A 122 -11.90 13.20 24.32
N ALA A 123 -12.58 13.77 23.31
CA ALA A 123 -12.15 13.69 21.91
C ALA A 123 -11.03 14.68 21.53
N ASN A 124 -10.11 14.97 22.47
CA ASN A 124 -8.94 15.78 22.15
C ASN A 124 -7.92 15.03 21.26
N LEU A 125 -7.00 15.77 20.64
CA LEU A 125 -6.05 15.20 19.69
C LEU A 125 -5.14 14.14 20.31
N PHE A 126 -4.78 14.27 21.58
CA PHE A 126 -3.95 13.27 22.26
C PHE A 126 -4.68 11.94 22.44
N GLN A 127 -5.93 11.97 22.89
CA GLN A 127 -6.74 10.75 23.07
C GLN A 127 -7.11 10.15 21.70
N PHE A 128 -7.44 10.98 20.72
CA PHE A 128 -7.69 10.50 19.37
C PHE A 128 -6.46 9.75 18.80
N TYR A 129 -5.27 10.35 18.94
CA TYR A 129 -4.03 9.67 18.53
C TYR A 129 -3.85 8.33 19.26
N ARG A 130 -4.03 8.30 20.59
CA ARG A 130 -3.83 7.09 21.39
C ARG A 130 -4.81 5.97 21.07
N LYS A 131 -6.04 6.30 20.71
CA LYS A 131 -7.07 5.31 20.33
C LYS A 131 -6.86 4.79 18.89
N VAL A 132 -6.49 5.65 17.96
CA VAL A 132 -6.43 5.32 16.53
C VAL A 132 -5.09 4.69 16.12
N TYR A 133 -3.96 5.18 16.61
CA TYR A 133 -2.64 4.68 16.19
C TYR A 133 -2.44 3.16 16.38
N PRO A 134 -2.84 2.54 17.50
CA PRO A 134 -2.76 1.08 17.66
C PRO A 134 -3.59 0.32 16.63
N LYS A 135 -4.76 0.84 16.20
CA LYS A 135 -5.58 0.24 15.17
C LYS A 135 -4.91 0.31 13.81
N LEU A 136 -4.41 1.49 13.42
CA LEU A 136 -3.66 1.67 12.17
C LEU A 136 -2.47 0.73 12.04
N THR A 137 -1.82 0.40 13.14
CA THR A 137 -0.63 -0.47 13.14
C THR A 137 -0.94 -1.96 13.37
N ALA A 138 -2.18 -2.31 13.68
CA ALA A 138 -2.57 -3.69 14.00
C ALA A 138 -2.37 -4.66 12.84
N ILE A 139 -2.63 -4.21 11.59
CA ILE A 139 -2.51 -5.04 10.39
C ILE A 139 -1.10 -5.03 9.77
N LEU A 140 -0.21 -4.16 10.28
CA LEU A 140 1.15 -4.09 9.74
C LEU A 140 1.99 -5.29 10.20
N PRO A 141 2.81 -5.88 9.31
CA PRO A 141 3.68 -6.96 9.69
C PRO A 141 4.70 -6.49 10.75
N LYS A 142 4.85 -7.28 11.81
CA LYS A 142 5.82 -7.07 12.89
C LYS A 142 6.89 -8.17 12.84
N PRO A 143 7.88 -8.09 11.95
CA PRO A 143 8.92 -9.08 11.87
C PRO A 143 9.71 -9.11 13.18
N PHE A 144 10.04 -10.31 13.64
CA PHE A 144 10.87 -10.48 14.82
C PHE A 144 12.30 -10.05 14.49
N GLN A 145 12.68 -8.87 14.89
CA GLN A 145 14.04 -8.34 14.71
C GLN A 145 14.67 -7.98 16.05
N ILE A 146 15.88 -8.45 16.28
CA ILE A 146 16.71 -8.06 17.43
C ILE A 146 17.88 -7.21 16.93
N ARG A 147 18.03 -6.00 17.44
CA ARG A 147 19.19 -5.13 17.20
C ARG A 147 19.89 -4.84 18.54
N ASN A 148 21.15 -5.16 18.64
CA ASN A 148 21.93 -5.00 19.89
C ASN A 148 21.26 -5.63 21.14
N GLY A 149 20.63 -6.81 20.98
CA GLY A 149 19.94 -7.50 22.08
C GLY A 149 18.57 -6.92 22.46
N ILE A 150 18.10 -5.88 21.77
CA ILE A 150 16.79 -5.25 22.01
C ILE A 150 15.87 -5.59 20.83
N ARG A 151 14.67 -6.05 21.16
CA ARG A 151 13.63 -6.27 20.17
C ARG A 151 13.18 -4.95 19.56
N ILE A 152 13.12 -4.90 18.24
CA ILE A 152 12.58 -3.75 17.49
C ILE A 152 11.13 -4.05 17.16
N ASP A 153 10.21 -3.34 17.78
CA ASP A 153 8.78 -3.49 17.55
C ASP A 153 8.25 -2.51 16.48
N GLU A 154 9.01 -1.46 16.13
CA GLU A 154 8.65 -0.48 15.11
C GLU A 154 9.47 -0.68 13.82
N THR A 155 8.78 -1.03 12.74
CA THR A 155 9.35 -1.06 11.39
C THR A 155 9.30 0.34 10.75
N PRO A 156 10.04 0.59 9.66
CA PRO A 156 9.92 1.83 8.89
C PRO A 156 8.49 2.15 8.45
N THR A 157 7.64 1.13 8.24
CA THR A 157 6.22 1.29 7.91
C THR A 157 5.42 1.83 9.10
N HIS A 158 5.69 1.36 10.32
CA HIS A 158 5.07 1.91 11.53
C HIS A 158 5.44 3.38 11.73
N ILE A 159 6.70 3.74 11.48
CA ILE A 159 7.18 5.13 11.54
C ILE A 159 6.48 5.98 10.48
N ALA A 160 6.28 5.45 9.27
CA ALA A 160 5.58 6.13 8.18
C ALA A 160 4.12 6.43 8.52
N ILE A 161 3.37 5.45 9.07
CA ILE A 161 1.99 5.64 9.53
C ILE A 161 1.92 6.69 10.64
N ARG A 162 2.81 6.60 11.64
CA ARG A 162 2.88 7.59 12.73
C ARG A 162 3.09 9.00 12.19
N GLU A 163 4.04 9.16 11.29
CA GLU A 163 4.36 10.45 10.69
C GLU A 163 3.19 10.99 9.86
N ALA A 164 2.55 10.15 9.03
CA ALA A 164 1.38 10.54 8.23
C ALA A 164 0.22 10.99 9.13
N PHE A 165 -0.06 10.24 10.19
CA PHE A 165 -1.15 10.56 11.11
C PHE A 165 -0.90 11.87 11.86
N ILE A 166 0.30 12.06 12.41
CA ILE A 166 0.64 13.29 13.13
C ILE A 166 0.62 14.50 12.18
N ASN A 167 1.14 14.35 10.96
CA ASN A 167 1.09 15.41 9.97
C ASN A 167 -0.35 15.83 9.66
N THR A 168 -1.29 14.90 9.61
CA THR A 168 -2.72 15.19 9.45
C THR A 168 -3.25 16.07 10.59
N LEU A 169 -2.84 15.80 11.82
CA LEU A 169 -3.27 16.57 13.00
C LEU A 169 -2.62 17.96 13.06
N ILE A 170 -1.31 18.05 12.82
CA ILE A 170 -0.58 19.33 12.98
C ILE A 170 -0.72 20.28 11.79
N HIS A 171 -1.14 19.78 10.61
CA HIS A 171 -1.39 20.60 9.43
C HIS A 171 -2.87 20.93 9.20
N CYS A 172 -3.77 20.39 10.04
CA CYS A 172 -5.19 20.73 9.99
C CYS A 172 -5.42 22.22 10.20
N ASP A 173 -6.28 22.80 9.40
CA ASP A 173 -6.84 24.13 9.63
C ASP A 173 -8.14 24.02 10.42
N PHE A 174 -8.06 24.30 11.71
CA PHE A 174 -9.19 24.18 12.63
C PHE A 174 -10.20 25.34 12.52
N SER A 175 -9.93 26.35 11.65
CA SER A 175 -10.84 27.44 11.35
C SER A 175 -11.71 27.17 10.12
N GLU A 176 -11.33 26.18 9.30
CA GLU A 176 -12.08 25.82 8.09
C GLU A 176 -13.16 24.77 8.40
N GLU A 177 -14.17 24.71 7.53
CA GLU A 177 -15.18 23.66 7.59
C GLU A 177 -14.61 22.32 7.15
N GLY A 178 -14.97 21.27 7.88
CA GLY A 178 -14.57 19.89 7.53
C GLY A 178 -14.04 19.13 8.73
N ASN A 179 -13.86 17.83 8.52
CA ASN A 179 -13.47 16.88 9.55
C ASN A 179 -12.04 16.39 9.33
N ILE A 180 -11.33 16.10 10.41
CA ILE A 180 -10.16 15.23 10.35
C ILE A 180 -10.68 13.81 10.13
N VAL A 181 -10.36 13.19 9.00
CA VAL A 181 -10.80 11.84 8.70
C VAL A 181 -9.59 10.93 8.45
N VAL A 182 -9.53 9.84 9.18
CA VAL A 182 -8.53 8.79 9.01
C VAL A 182 -9.26 7.52 8.61
N GLU A 183 -8.97 7.01 7.42
CA GLU A 183 -9.59 5.79 6.90
C GLU A 183 -8.53 4.69 6.72
N GLN A 184 -8.89 3.50 7.16
CA GLN A 184 -8.10 2.29 6.98
C GLN A 184 -8.88 1.30 6.12
N TRP A 185 -8.31 0.96 4.97
CA TRP A 185 -8.83 -0.03 4.04
C TRP A 185 -7.90 -1.25 3.98
N VAL A 186 -8.33 -2.33 3.38
CA VAL A 186 -7.49 -3.50 3.15
C VAL A 186 -6.27 -3.18 2.28
N ASP A 187 -6.44 -2.28 1.31
CA ASP A 187 -5.47 -1.94 0.27
C ASP A 187 -4.81 -0.55 0.43
N LYS A 188 -5.22 0.24 1.43
CA LYS A 188 -4.69 1.61 1.62
C LYS A 188 -5.08 2.22 2.97
N TYR A 189 -4.33 3.26 3.32
CA TYR A 189 -4.74 4.26 4.31
C TYR A 189 -5.02 5.59 3.63
N ARG A 190 -5.97 6.35 4.16
CA ARG A 190 -6.24 7.73 3.79
C ARG A 190 -6.25 8.62 5.00
N PHE A 191 -5.55 9.74 4.90
CA PHE A 191 -5.47 10.77 5.92
C PHE A 191 -5.96 12.08 5.32
N LYS A 192 -7.03 12.64 5.89
CA LYS A 192 -7.69 13.85 5.38
C LYS A 192 -7.75 14.90 6.47
N ASN A 193 -7.41 16.12 6.15
CA ASN A 193 -7.57 17.26 7.02
C ASN A 193 -8.05 18.50 6.25
N PRO A 194 -8.88 19.36 6.88
CA PRO A 194 -9.25 20.66 6.36
C PRO A 194 -8.04 21.56 6.11
N GLY A 195 -8.19 22.48 5.16
CA GLY A 195 -7.21 23.49 4.77
C GLY A 195 -6.42 23.13 3.51
N THR A 196 -5.52 24.04 3.13
CA THR A 196 -4.69 23.94 1.94
C THR A 196 -3.26 23.52 2.26
N MET A 197 -2.51 23.05 1.27
CA MET A 197 -1.07 22.83 1.40
C MET A 197 -0.33 24.16 1.56
N LEU A 198 0.61 24.22 2.52
CA LEU A 198 1.47 25.40 2.73
C LEU A 198 2.74 25.38 1.87
N VAL A 199 2.97 24.31 1.16
CA VAL A 199 4.09 24.12 0.23
C VAL A 199 3.54 23.51 -1.07
N SER A 200 4.23 23.75 -2.19
CA SER A 200 3.84 23.12 -3.45
C SER A 200 4.02 21.59 -3.40
N LYS A 201 3.30 20.85 -4.25
CA LYS A 201 3.47 19.38 -4.35
C LYS A 201 4.93 19.00 -4.67
N THR A 202 5.62 19.79 -5.49
CA THR A 202 7.03 19.55 -5.80
C THR A 202 7.92 19.67 -4.55
N GLN A 203 7.74 20.72 -3.75
CA GLN A 203 8.45 20.91 -2.48
C GLN A 203 8.11 19.81 -1.48
N TYR A 204 6.83 19.39 -1.39
CA TYR A 204 6.40 18.29 -0.55
C TYR A 204 7.20 17.01 -0.81
N TYR A 205 7.37 16.62 -2.08
CA TYR A 205 8.10 15.40 -2.45
C TYR A 205 9.63 15.57 -2.44
N SER A 206 10.15 16.78 -2.62
CA SER A 206 11.59 17.04 -2.56
C SER A 206 12.11 17.01 -1.13
N GLY A 207 11.26 17.27 -0.14
CA GLY A 207 11.68 17.41 1.25
C GLY A 207 12.52 18.65 1.50
N GLY A 208 13.01 18.80 2.72
CA GLY A 208 13.95 19.88 3.11
C GLY A 208 13.24 21.05 3.80
N ASP A 209 12.32 21.72 3.14
CA ASP A 209 11.56 22.83 3.73
C ASP A 209 10.23 22.32 4.29
N SER A 210 10.00 22.55 5.58
CA SER A 210 8.76 22.19 6.26
C SER A 210 8.12 23.43 6.88
N VAL A 211 6.93 23.75 6.42
CA VAL A 211 6.09 24.82 7.02
C VAL A 211 4.97 24.16 7.79
N CYS A 212 5.07 24.15 9.12
CA CYS A 212 4.02 23.61 9.97
C CYS A 212 2.93 24.66 10.27
N ARG A 213 1.66 24.31 10.07
CA ARG A 213 0.53 25.17 10.40
C ARG A 213 0.38 25.36 11.90
N ASN A 214 0.42 24.31 12.68
CA ASN A 214 0.23 24.32 14.13
C ASN A 214 1.52 23.97 14.87
N LYS A 215 2.44 24.93 14.95
CA LYS A 215 3.79 24.74 15.57
C LYS A 215 3.74 24.29 17.03
N ALA A 216 2.77 24.78 17.80
CA ALA A 216 2.61 24.38 19.20
C ALA A 216 2.17 22.91 19.32
N LEU A 217 1.24 22.43 18.48
CA LEU A 217 0.88 21.01 18.41
C LEU A 217 2.07 20.15 18.00
N GLN A 218 2.83 20.57 16.98
CA GLN A 218 4.06 19.88 16.57
C GLN A 218 5.03 19.73 17.72
N LYS A 219 5.26 20.82 18.48
CA LYS A 219 6.13 20.80 19.66
C LYS A 219 5.65 19.82 20.72
N MET A 220 4.35 19.77 21.00
CA MET A 220 3.78 18.84 21.97
C MET A 220 3.98 17.39 21.53
N PHE A 221 3.70 17.02 20.30
CA PHE A 221 3.94 15.67 19.78
C PHE A 221 5.44 15.31 19.75
N MET A 222 6.31 16.26 19.43
CA MET A 222 7.75 16.08 19.44
C MET A 222 8.30 15.79 20.84
N LEU A 223 7.79 16.45 21.85
CA LEU A 223 8.26 16.30 23.24
C LEU A 223 7.97 14.92 23.82
N ILE A 224 6.94 14.25 23.34
CA ILE A 224 6.61 12.86 23.69
C ILE A 224 7.11 11.84 22.65
N GLY A 225 8.02 12.24 21.74
CA GLY A 225 8.71 11.34 20.83
C GLY A 225 7.90 10.88 19.61
N PHE A 226 6.74 11.50 19.34
CA PHE A 226 5.88 11.07 18.25
C PHE A 226 6.16 11.79 16.93
N SER A 227 6.81 12.96 16.96
CA SER A 227 7.22 13.75 15.79
C SER A 227 8.66 14.23 15.91
N GLU A 228 9.24 14.67 14.79
CA GLU A 228 10.57 15.28 14.72
C GLU A 228 10.49 16.61 13.95
N LYS A 229 11.43 17.52 14.22
CA LYS A 229 11.47 18.86 13.60
C LYS A 229 12.51 18.95 12.48
N ALA A 230 12.63 17.97 11.61
CA ALA A 230 13.73 17.93 10.66
C ALA A 230 13.34 18.10 9.18
N GLY A 231 12.09 18.41 8.84
CA GLY A 231 11.61 18.42 7.43
C GLY A 231 11.73 17.05 6.74
N SER A 232 11.96 15.99 7.51
CA SER A 232 12.19 14.62 7.02
C SER A 232 10.91 13.75 7.00
N GLY A 233 9.76 14.30 7.40
CA GLY A 233 8.52 13.53 7.58
C GLY A 233 8.07 12.80 6.32
N VAL A 234 7.98 13.52 5.21
CA VAL A 234 7.58 12.94 3.92
C VAL A 234 8.59 11.87 3.47
N ASN A 235 9.88 12.11 3.67
CA ASN A 235 10.93 11.14 3.33
C ASN A 235 10.78 9.85 4.14
N LYS A 236 10.40 9.94 5.43
CA LYS A 236 10.12 8.78 6.27
C LYS A 236 8.91 7.99 5.77
N ILE A 237 7.84 8.69 5.36
CA ILE A 237 6.65 8.08 4.79
C ILE A 237 7.02 7.32 3.50
N ILE A 238 7.68 8.00 2.56
CA ILE A 238 8.08 7.39 1.28
C ILE A 238 9.05 6.22 1.50
N LYS A 239 10.03 6.37 2.40
CA LYS A 239 11.00 5.31 2.73
C LYS A 239 10.30 4.09 3.31
N GLY A 240 9.39 4.27 4.30
CA GLY A 240 8.68 3.16 4.93
C GLY A 240 7.80 2.39 3.95
N TRP A 241 7.16 3.08 3.02
CA TRP A 241 6.34 2.46 1.98
C TRP A 241 7.19 1.72 0.93
N ARG A 242 8.30 2.32 0.51
CA ARG A 242 9.24 1.67 -0.41
C ARG A 242 9.84 0.40 0.19
N GLU A 243 10.23 0.42 1.47
CA GLU A 243 10.78 -0.76 2.16
C GLU A 243 9.75 -1.90 2.32
N ALA A 244 8.45 -1.59 2.24
CA ALA A 244 7.37 -2.56 2.22
C ALA A 244 6.97 -3.04 0.82
N ASN A 245 7.63 -2.60 -0.25
CA ASN A 245 7.28 -2.88 -1.65
C ASN A 245 5.93 -2.33 -2.12
N TRP A 246 5.43 -1.29 -1.47
CA TRP A 246 4.14 -0.74 -1.83
C TRP A 246 4.26 0.47 -2.76
N GLN A 247 3.20 0.74 -3.51
CA GLN A 247 3.10 1.89 -4.40
C GLN A 247 3.36 3.19 -3.63
N LYS A 248 4.02 4.15 -4.32
CA LYS A 248 4.40 5.42 -3.70
C LYS A 248 3.20 6.17 -3.14
N PRO A 249 3.27 6.66 -1.88
CA PRO A 249 2.26 7.55 -1.32
C PRO A 249 2.06 8.81 -2.15
N TYR A 250 0.84 9.29 -2.23
CA TYR A 250 0.52 10.51 -2.96
C TYR A 250 -0.41 11.43 -2.17
N VAL A 251 -0.25 12.74 -2.42
CA VAL A 251 -1.04 13.79 -1.79
C VAL A 251 -1.89 14.50 -2.84
N GLU A 252 -3.14 14.75 -2.48
CA GLU A 252 -4.10 15.50 -3.27
C GLU A 252 -4.63 16.69 -2.48
N GLU A 253 -4.88 17.78 -3.16
CA GLU A 253 -5.47 18.99 -2.62
C GLU A 253 -6.79 19.27 -3.34
N PHE A 254 -7.82 19.56 -2.59
CA PHE A 254 -9.17 19.84 -3.08
C PHE A 254 -9.60 21.25 -2.65
N ASN A 255 -10.27 21.95 -3.52
CA ASN A 255 -10.65 23.36 -3.35
C ASN A 255 -12.17 23.49 -3.28
N ARG A 256 -12.91 22.83 -2.52
CA ARG A 256 -14.35 23.01 -2.23
C ARG A 256 -14.96 21.74 -1.62
N PRO A 257 -14.92 21.58 -0.32
CA PRO A 257 -14.17 22.41 0.64
C PRO A 257 -12.67 22.23 0.52
N ASP A 258 -11.90 23.21 1.04
CA ASP A 258 -10.45 23.16 1.09
C ASP A 258 -10.01 22.01 2.01
N LYS A 259 -9.37 21.01 1.44
CA LYS A 259 -8.85 19.84 2.18
C LYS A 259 -7.62 19.24 1.51
N VAL A 260 -6.77 18.67 2.32
CA VAL A 260 -5.63 17.86 1.88
C VAL A 260 -5.90 16.39 2.20
N GLU A 261 -5.64 15.52 1.25
CA GLU A 261 -5.76 14.07 1.38
C GLU A 261 -4.44 13.40 1.05
N LEU A 262 -3.87 12.66 2.01
CA LEU A 262 -2.70 11.82 1.81
C LEU A 262 -3.17 10.37 1.73
N THR A 263 -2.89 9.72 0.61
CA THR A 263 -3.16 8.29 0.40
C THR A 263 -1.85 7.48 0.45
N LEU A 264 -1.87 6.41 1.23
CA LEU A 264 -0.79 5.44 1.36
C LEU A 264 -1.29 4.07 0.85
N PRO A 265 -1.07 3.73 -0.44
CA PRO A 265 -1.54 2.47 -1.01
C PRO A 265 -0.71 1.29 -0.49
N MET A 266 -1.34 0.18 -0.11
CA MET A 266 -0.70 -1.09 0.27
C MET A 266 -0.73 -2.10 -0.89
N ILE A 267 -0.64 -1.61 -2.11
CA ILE A 267 -0.60 -2.42 -3.32
C ILE A 267 0.86 -2.72 -3.64
N SER A 268 1.20 -4.01 -3.72
CA SER A 268 2.57 -4.45 -4.03
C SER A 268 3.03 -3.92 -5.40
N LEU A 269 4.29 -3.49 -5.47
CA LEU A 269 4.95 -3.13 -6.73
C LEU A 269 5.53 -4.34 -7.45
N LEU A 270 5.68 -5.47 -6.73
CA LEU A 270 6.22 -6.71 -7.27
C LEU A 270 5.06 -7.67 -7.55
N PRO A 271 5.07 -8.38 -8.68
CA PRO A 271 4.07 -9.40 -8.98
C PRO A 271 4.09 -10.50 -7.91
N ASP A 272 3.00 -10.69 -7.19
CA ASP A 272 2.91 -11.66 -6.09
C ASP A 272 3.22 -13.08 -6.57
N ASP A 273 2.73 -13.45 -7.77
CA ASP A 273 3.02 -14.75 -8.39
C ASP A 273 4.52 -14.97 -8.60
N THR A 274 5.26 -13.94 -8.99
CA THR A 274 6.72 -14.03 -9.18
C THR A 274 7.44 -14.14 -7.84
N VAL A 275 7.00 -13.41 -6.82
CA VAL A 275 7.57 -13.49 -5.47
C VAL A 275 7.31 -14.87 -4.86
N ILE A 276 6.11 -15.45 -5.04
CA ILE A 276 5.79 -16.82 -4.59
C ILE A 276 6.71 -17.83 -5.26
N LYS A 277 6.87 -17.77 -6.58
CA LYS A 277 7.75 -18.67 -7.32
C LYS A 277 9.21 -18.55 -6.88
N LEU A 278 9.71 -17.33 -6.64
CA LEU A 278 11.05 -17.12 -6.11
C LEU A 278 11.21 -17.64 -4.67
N LYS A 279 10.15 -17.55 -3.84
CA LYS A 279 10.14 -18.17 -2.50
C LYS A 279 10.27 -19.70 -2.57
N GLU A 280 9.53 -20.32 -3.47
CA GLU A 280 9.59 -21.77 -3.71
C GLU A 280 10.96 -22.18 -4.25
N LEU A 281 11.49 -21.43 -5.23
CA LEU A 281 12.78 -21.72 -5.88
C LEU A 281 13.95 -21.65 -4.90
N PHE A 282 13.93 -20.70 -3.96
CA PHE A 282 15.01 -20.46 -3.02
C PHE A 282 14.69 -20.87 -1.57
N ASP A 283 13.71 -21.75 -1.38
CA ASP A 283 13.31 -22.31 -0.06
C ASP A 283 13.17 -21.23 1.03
N GLY A 284 12.52 -20.13 0.70
CA GLY A 284 12.28 -19.01 1.60
C GLY A 284 13.49 -18.12 1.92
N LYS A 285 14.69 -18.43 1.42
CA LYS A 285 15.91 -17.61 1.63
C LYS A 285 15.74 -16.15 1.17
N ILE A 286 14.82 -15.88 0.23
CA ILE A 286 14.55 -14.52 -0.25
C ILE A 286 14.00 -13.58 0.82
N GLU A 287 13.50 -14.09 1.94
CA GLU A 287 13.01 -13.29 3.06
C GLU A 287 14.10 -12.50 3.79
N THR A 288 15.37 -12.88 3.61
CA THR A 288 16.52 -12.18 4.17
C THR A 288 17.01 -11.03 3.30
N LEU A 289 16.52 -10.94 2.07
CA LEU A 289 16.95 -9.94 1.10
C LEU A 289 16.37 -8.55 1.40
N THR A 290 17.15 -7.54 1.03
CA THR A 290 16.64 -6.17 1.02
C THR A 290 15.65 -5.99 -0.14
N GLN A 291 14.85 -4.95 -0.06
CA GLN A 291 13.93 -4.51 -1.10
C GLN A 291 14.57 -4.41 -2.49
N ASP A 292 15.68 -3.72 -2.58
CA ASP A 292 16.36 -3.50 -3.85
C ASP A 292 16.90 -4.83 -4.42
N GLU A 293 17.38 -5.73 -3.57
CA GLU A 293 17.81 -7.08 -3.94
C GLU A 293 16.65 -7.94 -4.45
N LEU A 294 15.51 -7.90 -3.77
CA LEU A 294 14.31 -8.62 -4.20
C LEU A 294 13.78 -8.05 -5.54
N THR A 295 13.82 -6.74 -5.72
CA THR A 295 13.45 -6.09 -6.98
C THR A 295 14.36 -6.56 -8.13
N VAL A 296 15.67 -6.69 -7.89
CA VAL A 296 16.62 -7.24 -8.86
C VAL A 296 16.26 -8.67 -9.24
N LEU A 297 15.96 -9.55 -8.27
CA LEU A 297 15.57 -10.94 -8.54
C LEU A 297 14.26 -11.03 -9.33
N VAL A 298 13.23 -10.28 -8.92
CA VAL A 298 11.94 -10.24 -9.63
C VAL A 298 12.11 -9.76 -11.06
N THR A 299 12.92 -8.71 -11.27
CA THR A 299 13.20 -8.19 -12.62
C THR A 299 13.96 -9.23 -13.45
N CYS A 300 14.97 -9.87 -12.86
CA CYS A 300 15.75 -10.91 -13.51
C CYS A 300 14.89 -12.13 -13.90
N TYR A 301 13.97 -12.52 -13.02
CA TYR A 301 13.03 -13.62 -13.29
C TYR A 301 12.07 -13.27 -14.43
N SER A 302 11.55 -12.04 -14.46
CA SER A 302 10.59 -11.58 -15.47
C SER A 302 11.21 -11.38 -16.86
N GLU A 303 12.46 -10.90 -16.91
CA GLU A 303 13.20 -10.61 -18.16
C GLU A 303 14.10 -11.76 -18.61
N SER A 304 14.16 -12.87 -17.84
CA SER A 304 15.04 -14.01 -18.02
C SER A 304 16.54 -13.69 -17.91
N GLU A 305 16.99 -12.54 -18.36
CA GLU A 305 18.36 -12.04 -18.19
C GLU A 305 18.37 -10.53 -17.96
N ILE A 306 19.31 -10.03 -17.18
CA ILE A 306 19.43 -8.61 -16.89
C ILE A 306 20.90 -8.17 -16.80
N ASN A 307 21.18 -6.91 -17.06
CA ASN A 307 22.50 -6.32 -16.89
C ASN A 307 22.45 -5.07 -15.98
N ASN A 308 23.64 -4.62 -15.53
CA ASN A 308 23.75 -3.48 -14.63
C ASN A 308 23.12 -2.20 -15.20
N THR A 309 23.16 -2.00 -16.52
CA THR A 309 22.61 -0.79 -17.15
C THR A 309 21.06 -0.78 -17.08
N GLN A 310 20.43 -1.92 -17.32
CA GLN A 310 18.97 -2.05 -17.20
C GLN A 310 18.53 -1.82 -15.75
N LEU A 311 19.27 -2.35 -14.77
CA LEU A 311 18.94 -2.19 -13.34
C LEU A 311 19.00 -0.75 -12.85
N GLN A 312 19.80 0.14 -13.49
CA GLN A 312 19.81 1.56 -13.16
C GLN A 312 18.47 2.28 -13.40
N TYR A 313 17.60 1.72 -14.25
CA TYR A 313 16.24 2.23 -14.48
C TYR A 313 15.22 1.69 -13.47
N VAL A 314 15.54 0.58 -12.79
CA VAL A 314 14.61 -0.15 -11.91
C VAL A 314 14.93 0.11 -10.43
N VAL A 315 16.22 0.12 -10.09
CA VAL A 315 16.70 0.30 -8.71
C VAL A 315 17.33 1.68 -8.55
N PRO A 316 16.91 2.50 -7.58
CA PRO A 316 17.38 3.88 -7.38
C PRO A 316 18.77 3.92 -6.69
N GLN A 317 19.69 3.08 -7.11
CA GLN A 317 21.03 2.96 -6.57
C GLN A 317 22.10 3.43 -7.59
N HIS A 318 23.25 3.89 -7.08
CA HIS A 318 24.36 4.20 -7.98
C HIS A 318 24.92 2.92 -8.62
N ARG A 319 25.43 3.05 -9.84
CA ARG A 319 25.95 1.92 -10.63
C ARG A 319 26.95 1.03 -9.86
N SER A 320 27.80 1.64 -9.02
CA SER A 320 28.77 0.90 -8.18
C SER A 320 28.08 0.02 -7.14
N ASP A 321 26.98 0.50 -6.58
CA ASP A 321 26.25 -0.22 -5.52
C ASP A 321 25.38 -1.32 -6.11
N ILE A 322 24.80 -1.11 -7.29
CA ILE A 322 24.16 -2.17 -8.08
C ILE A 322 25.17 -3.28 -8.40
N THR A 323 26.44 -2.92 -8.75
CA THR A 323 27.48 -3.93 -9.00
C THR A 323 27.82 -4.74 -7.73
N LYS A 324 27.87 -4.09 -6.56
CA LYS A 324 28.09 -4.80 -5.28
C LYS A 324 26.93 -5.73 -4.94
N MET A 325 25.70 -5.24 -5.14
CA MET A 325 24.47 -6.01 -4.93
C MET A 325 24.42 -7.24 -5.82
N LEU A 326 24.68 -7.10 -7.12
CA LEU A 326 24.73 -8.23 -8.05
C LEU A 326 25.78 -9.26 -7.66
N LYS A 327 26.99 -8.82 -7.24
CA LYS A 327 28.01 -9.73 -6.74
C LYS A 327 27.58 -10.45 -5.46
N LYS A 328 26.90 -9.76 -4.54
CA LYS A 328 26.35 -10.36 -3.33
C LYS A 328 25.34 -11.45 -3.69
N LEU A 329 24.38 -11.15 -4.56
CA LEU A 329 23.36 -12.10 -5.00
C LEU A 329 23.95 -13.31 -5.72
N CYS A 330 25.03 -13.13 -6.48
CA CYS A 330 25.77 -14.26 -7.07
C CYS A 330 26.48 -15.10 -6.00
N ASN A 331 27.12 -14.48 -5.00
CA ASN A 331 27.82 -15.18 -3.93
C ASN A 331 26.85 -15.94 -3.00
N GLU A 332 25.64 -15.43 -2.82
CA GLU A 332 24.59 -16.06 -2.03
C GLU A 332 23.77 -17.11 -2.82
N GLY A 333 24.12 -17.34 -4.09
CA GLY A 333 23.52 -18.39 -4.92
C GLY A 333 22.20 -18.01 -5.60
N PHE A 334 21.73 -16.76 -5.51
CA PHE A 334 20.49 -16.32 -6.16
C PHE A 334 20.65 -16.08 -7.66
N LEU A 335 21.81 -15.61 -8.10
CA LEU A 335 22.09 -15.28 -9.49
C LEU A 335 23.33 -16.01 -10.01
N ILE A 336 23.36 -16.23 -11.33
CA ILE A 336 24.51 -16.66 -12.08
C ILE A 336 24.92 -15.54 -13.04
N SER A 337 26.21 -15.25 -13.13
CA SER A 337 26.75 -14.26 -14.05
C SER A 337 27.32 -14.90 -15.31
N ALA A 338 26.99 -14.38 -16.48
CA ALA A 338 27.52 -14.79 -17.75
C ALA A 338 28.24 -13.62 -18.47
N GLY A 339 29.44 -13.88 -19.00
CA GLY A 339 30.27 -12.86 -19.66
C GLY A 339 31.17 -12.06 -18.73
N ASN A 340 31.97 -11.16 -19.28
CA ASN A 340 32.94 -10.35 -18.58
C ASN A 340 32.81 -8.85 -18.87
N GLY A 341 33.11 -8.00 -17.88
CA GLY A 341 33.20 -6.56 -18.03
C GLY A 341 31.84 -5.86 -18.14
N ARG A 342 31.73 -4.87 -19.05
CA ARG A 342 30.54 -4.01 -19.16
C ARG A 342 29.29 -4.72 -19.71
N GLY A 343 29.46 -5.88 -20.36
CA GLY A 343 28.40 -6.67 -20.96
C GLY A 343 27.97 -7.87 -20.10
N THR A 344 28.41 -7.99 -18.85
CA THR A 344 28.00 -9.09 -17.97
C THR A 344 26.49 -9.13 -17.81
N LYS A 345 25.91 -10.28 -18.10
CA LYS A 345 24.51 -10.59 -17.92
C LYS A 345 24.33 -11.46 -16.68
N TYR A 346 23.17 -11.36 -16.05
CA TYR A 346 22.82 -12.09 -14.84
C TYR A 346 21.52 -12.83 -15.06
N HIS A 347 21.46 -14.07 -14.62
CA HIS A 347 20.30 -14.97 -14.72
C HIS A 347 19.96 -15.50 -13.32
N ILE A 348 18.72 -15.90 -13.12
CA ILE A 348 18.33 -16.61 -11.90
C ILE A 348 19.10 -17.94 -11.82
N ASN A 349 19.59 -18.28 -10.65
CA ASN A 349 20.22 -19.58 -10.40
C ASN A 349 19.15 -20.64 -10.10
N GLU A 350 18.76 -21.38 -11.11
CA GLU A 350 17.76 -22.47 -10.98
C GLU A 350 18.37 -23.77 -10.42
N SER A 351 19.68 -23.79 -10.16
CA SER A 351 20.41 -25.06 -9.80
C SER A 351 20.19 -25.52 -8.35
N GLU A 352 19.62 -24.71 -7.46
CA GLU A 352 19.28 -25.15 -6.08
C GLU A 352 17.90 -25.84 -5.99
N GLY A 353 17.04 -25.67 -7.01
CA GLY A 353 15.81 -26.44 -7.18
C GLY A 353 15.96 -27.34 -8.39
N GLN A 354 16.59 -28.53 -8.25
CA GLN A 354 16.76 -29.44 -9.37
C GLN A 354 15.43 -29.74 -10.05
N VAL A 355 15.24 -29.19 -11.24
CA VAL A 355 14.44 -29.80 -12.30
C VAL A 355 15.39 -30.13 -13.44
N ASP A 356 15.72 -31.39 -13.55
CA ASP A 356 16.54 -31.93 -14.63
C ASP A 356 15.98 -31.52 -16.00
N SER A 357 16.74 -30.72 -16.74
CA SER A 357 16.58 -30.58 -18.17
C SER A 357 17.32 -31.71 -18.88
N SER A 358 16.66 -32.83 -19.07
CA SER A 358 17.17 -33.92 -19.89
C SER A 358 16.43 -33.97 -21.22
N GLU A 359 17.17 -33.91 -22.29
CA GLU A 359 16.74 -33.90 -23.70
C GLU A 359 15.98 -35.15 -24.16
N ASN A 360 15.53 -36.09 -23.32
CA ASN A 360 14.83 -37.31 -23.79
C ASN A 360 13.73 -37.78 -22.83
N ASN A 361 12.65 -38.34 -23.39
CA ASN A 361 11.50 -39.06 -22.82
C ASN A 361 11.34 -39.11 -21.30
N MET A 362 10.38 -38.35 -20.73
CA MET A 362 10.03 -38.42 -19.32
C MET A 362 8.77 -39.26 -19.06
N LYS A 363 8.91 -40.32 -18.24
CA LYS A 363 7.77 -41.07 -17.68
C LYS A 363 7.62 -40.80 -16.18
N SER A 364 6.47 -40.37 -15.70
CA SER A 364 6.23 -40.25 -14.25
C SER A 364 4.76 -40.25 -13.84
N SER A 365 4.49 -40.64 -12.57
CA SER A 365 3.18 -40.71 -11.92
C SER A 365 2.98 -39.58 -10.91
N GLY A 366 3.09 -38.31 -11.27
CA GLY A 366 2.89 -37.16 -10.36
C GLY A 366 2.74 -35.83 -11.08
N THR A 367 2.76 -34.71 -10.34
CA THR A 367 2.70 -33.37 -10.92
C THR A 367 4.03 -32.98 -11.56
N LYS A 368 4.03 -32.50 -12.80
CA LYS A 368 5.23 -32.00 -13.51
C LYS A 368 5.01 -30.61 -14.07
N VAL A 369 6.05 -29.78 -13.96
CA VAL A 369 6.13 -28.44 -14.54
C VAL A 369 7.42 -28.35 -15.36
N GLY A 370 7.37 -27.98 -16.65
CA GLY A 370 8.58 -27.83 -17.48
C GLY A 370 8.32 -27.68 -18.97
N THR A 371 9.39 -27.37 -19.72
CA THR A 371 9.44 -27.31 -21.19
C THR A 371 10.20 -28.50 -21.75
N SER A 372 9.75 -29.06 -22.87
CA SER A 372 10.40 -30.21 -23.54
C SER A 372 10.21 -30.12 -25.06
N GLU A 373 11.24 -30.41 -25.82
CA GLU A 373 11.20 -30.48 -27.28
C GLU A 373 10.65 -31.81 -27.82
N ASN A 374 10.55 -32.84 -27.00
CA ASN A 374 10.08 -34.16 -27.42
C ASN A 374 8.92 -34.71 -26.58
N ASN A 375 8.62 -36.02 -26.65
CA ASN A 375 7.43 -36.65 -26.07
C ASN A 375 7.36 -36.63 -24.55
N ILE A 376 6.18 -36.31 -23.99
CA ILE A 376 5.91 -36.35 -22.56
C ILE A 376 4.70 -37.27 -22.26
N GLU A 377 4.92 -38.35 -21.49
CA GLU A 377 3.87 -39.22 -20.98
C GLU A 377 3.71 -39.08 -19.46
N SER A 378 2.49 -38.97 -18.92
CA SER A 378 2.24 -39.03 -17.48
C SER A 378 0.81 -39.40 -17.10
N SER A 379 0.64 -39.93 -15.89
CA SER A 379 -0.66 -40.26 -15.28
C SER A 379 -1.15 -39.23 -14.27
N GLY A 380 -0.57 -38.02 -14.21
CA GLY A 380 -0.93 -36.95 -13.26
C GLY A 380 -1.14 -35.60 -13.91
N THR A 381 -1.08 -34.51 -13.13
CA THR A 381 -1.25 -33.12 -13.61
C THR A 381 0.04 -32.62 -14.27
N LYS A 382 -0.08 -31.97 -15.43
CA LYS A 382 1.01 -31.31 -16.15
C LYS A 382 0.77 -29.85 -16.43
N VAL A 383 1.82 -29.06 -16.27
CA VAL A 383 1.87 -27.65 -16.67
C VAL A 383 3.16 -27.44 -17.46
N GLY A 384 3.07 -26.99 -18.73
CA GLY A 384 4.28 -26.71 -19.52
C GLY A 384 4.04 -26.52 -21.03
N THR A 385 5.13 -26.29 -21.77
CA THR A 385 5.14 -26.16 -23.24
C THR A 385 5.90 -27.32 -23.89
N SER A 386 5.43 -27.81 -25.03
CA SER A 386 6.08 -28.87 -25.80
C SER A 386 5.91 -28.65 -27.28
N GLU A 387 6.96 -28.90 -28.09
CA GLU A 387 6.90 -28.80 -29.54
C GLU A 387 6.31 -30.06 -30.21
N ASN A 388 6.36 -31.19 -29.58
CA ASN A 388 5.88 -32.46 -30.18
C ASN A 388 4.69 -33.06 -29.41
N ASN A 389 4.65 -34.35 -29.10
CA ASN A 389 3.47 -35.04 -28.58
C ASN A 389 3.36 -35.04 -27.05
N ILE A 390 2.15 -34.86 -26.53
CA ILE A 390 1.87 -35.00 -25.11
C ILE A 390 0.70 -35.98 -24.87
N GLU A 391 0.96 -37.08 -24.16
CA GLU A 391 -0.05 -38.03 -23.70
C GLU A 391 -0.23 -38.01 -22.19
N SER A 392 -1.47 -38.00 -21.68
CA SER A 392 -1.70 -38.16 -20.24
C SER A 392 -3.12 -38.62 -19.90
N SER A 393 -3.26 -39.27 -18.76
CA SER A 393 -4.54 -39.68 -18.18
C SER A 393 -5.08 -38.72 -17.13
N GLY A 394 -4.52 -37.52 -16.95
CA GLY A 394 -4.93 -36.50 -15.98
C GLY A 394 -5.06 -35.10 -16.56
N THR A 395 -5.09 -34.08 -15.71
CA THR A 395 -5.28 -32.68 -16.11
C THR A 395 -4.03 -32.07 -16.76
N LYS A 396 -4.19 -31.37 -17.88
CA LYS A 396 -3.11 -30.62 -18.57
C LYS A 396 -3.39 -29.13 -18.65
N VAL A 397 -2.35 -28.35 -18.44
CA VAL A 397 -2.33 -26.90 -18.68
C VAL A 397 -1.07 -26.56 -19.48
N GLY A 398 -1.20 -25.99 -20.70
CA GLY A 398 -0.01 -25.60 -21.45
C GLY A 398 -0.26 -25.35 -22.95
N THR A 399 0.83 -25.09 -23.70
CA THR A 399 0.84 -24.89 -25.16
C THR A 399 1.60 -26.01 -25.86
N SER A 400 1.15 -26.46 -27.02
CA SER A 400 1.83 -27.43 -27.85
C SER A 400 1.61 -27.15 -29.33
N GLU A 401 2.66 -27.35 -30.16
CA GLU A 401 2.57 -27.13 -31.61
C GLU A 401 1.99 -28.35 -32.36
N ASN A 402 2.11 -29.55 -31.84
CA ASN A 402 1.65 -30.74 -32.58
C ASN A 402 0.46 -31.48 -31.91
N ASN A 403 0.54 -32.69 -31.43
CA ASN A 403 -0.62 -33.45 -30.96
C ASN A 403 -0.76 -33.55 -29.42
N ILE A 404 -1.98 -33.47 -28.91
CA ILE A 404 -2.29 -33.76 -27.50
C ILE A 404 -3.41 -34.78 -27.38
N GLU A 405 -3.15 -35.90 -26.70
CA GLU A 405 -4.13 -36.89 -26.31
C GLU A 405 -4.33 -36.91 -24.78
N SER A 406 -5.56 -36.96 -24.29
CA SER A 406 -5.82 -37.17 -22.87
C SER A 406 -7.22 -37.67 -22.57
N SER A 407 -7.38 -38.43 -21.49
CA SER A 407 -8.65 -38.96 -21.03
C SER A 407 -9.45 -38.01 -20.13
N ASP A 408 -8.84 -36.92 -19.63
CA ASP A 408 -9.46 -35.95 -18.69
C ASP A 408 -9.39 -34.49 -19.16
N THR A 409 -9.35 -33.52 -18.26
CA THR A 409 -9.49 -32.09 -18.53
C THR A 409 -8.24 -31.46 -19.15
N LYS A 410 -8.40 -30.62 -20.18
CA LYS A 410 -7.35 -29.83 -20.84
C LYS A 410 -7.62 -28.33 -20.80
N VAL A 411 -6.57 -27.54 -20.55
CA VAL A 411 -6.58 -26.07 -20.65
C VAL A 411 -5.33 -25.63 -21.42
N GLY A 412 -5.50 -24.89 -22.56
CA GLY A 412 -4.34 -24.39 -23.31
C GLY A 412 -4.60 -24.01 -24.77
N THR A 413 -3.53 -23.59 -25.48
CA THR A 413 -3.55 -23.21 -26.90
C THR A 413 -2.78 -24.22 -27.76
N LEU A 414 -3.22 -24.49 -28.98
CA LEU A 414 -2.64 -25.45 -29.91
C LEU A 414 -2.72 -25.00 -31.34
N GLU A 415 -1.71 -25.38 -32.16
CA GLU A 415 -1.70 -25.13 -33.59
C GLU A 415 -2.25 -26.32 -34.41
N ASN A 416 -2.16 -27.58 -33.94
CA ASN A 416 -2.61 -28.76 -34.66
C ASN A 416 -3.70 -29.57 -33.93
N ASN A 417 -3.71 -30.89 -33.87
CA ASN A 417 -4.85 -31.72 -33.47
C ASN A 417 -4.99 -31.95 -31.96
N ILE A 418 -6.24 -32.00 -31.45
CA ILE A 418 -6.57 -32.37 -30.06
C ILE A 418 -7.59 -33.52 -30.03
N GLU A 419 -7.27 -34.62 -29.34
CA GLU A 419 -8.21 -35.67 -28.97
C GLU A 419 -8.39 -35.75 -27.45
N SER A 420 -9.62 -35.81 -26.95
CA SER A 420 -9.87 -36.07 -25.53
C SER A 420 -11.27 -36.58 -25.24
N SER A 421 -11.40 -37.38 -24.19
CA SER A 421 -12.66 -37.88 -23.67
C SER A 421 -13.27 -37.04 -22.53
N GLY A 422 -12.63 -35.96 -22.09
CA GLY A 422 -13.06 -35.08 -20.97
C GLY A 422 -13.39 -33.66 -21.36
N THR A 423 -13.31 -32.71 -20.42
CA THR A 423 -13.62 -31.27 -20.62
C THR A 423 -12.44 -30.52 -21.20
N LYS A 424 -12.68 -29.68 -22.22
CA LYS A 424 -11.68 -28.81 -22.87
C LYS A 424 -11.96 -27.34 -22.64
N VAL A 425 -10.89 -26.60 -22.34
CA VAL A 425 -10.89 -25.12 -22.32
C VAL A 425 -9.66 -24.64 -23.09
N GLY A 426 -9.86 -23.92 -24.21
CA GLY A 426 -8.71 -23.41 -25.00
C GLY A 426 -9.04 -23.07 -26.45
N THR A 427 -8.04 -22.58 -27.21
CA THR A 427 -8.13 -22.22 -28.63
C THR A 427 -7.29 -23.18 -29.47
N SER A 428 -7.80 -23.58 -30.65
CA SER A 428 -7.08 -24.40 -31.64
C SER A 428 -7.38 -23.91 -33.04
N GLU A 429 -6.33 -23.87 -33.92
CA GLU A 429 -6.50 -23.43 -35.30
C GLU A 429 -6.94 -24.55 -36.25
N ASN A 430 -6.75 -25.83 -35.91
CA ASN A 430 -7.11 -26.96 -36.77
C ASN A 430 -8.17 -27.90 -36.12
N ASN A 431 -8.13 -29.19 -36.20
CA ASN A 431 -9.22 -30.07 -35.84
C ASN A 431 -9.30 -30.37 -34.31
N ILE A 432 -10.54 -30.42 -33.77
CA ILE A 432 -10.83 -30.82 -32.39
C ILE A 432 -11.87 -31.94 -32.37
N GLU A 433 -11.52 -33.13 -31.89
CA GLU A 433 -12.43 -34.22 -31.59
C GLU A 433 -12.64 -34.40 -30.08
N ASN A 434 -13.88 -34.48 -29.64
CA ASN A 434 -14.19 -34.57 -28.21
C ASN A 434 -15.54 -35.29 -27.95
N SER A 435 -15.55 -36.23 -27.00
CA SER A 435 -16.75 -36.88 -26.49
C SER A 435 -17.34 -36.25 -25.23
N GLY A 436 -16.78 -35.12 -24.70
CA GLY A 436 -17.18 -34.42 -23.49
C GLY A 436 -17.60 -32.97 -23.72
N THR A 437 -17.67 -32.17 -22.65
CA THR A 437 -18.08 -30.76 -22.66
C THR A 437 -17.00 -29.82 -23.20
N LYS A 438 -17.31 -28.97 -24.19
CA LYS A 438 -16.42 -27.96 -24.78
C LYS A 438 -16.69 -26.58 -24.17
N VAL A 439 -15.65 -25.89 -23.76
CA VAL A 439 -15.68 -24.46 -23.41
C VAL A 439 -14.51 -23.77 -24.11
N GLY A 440 -14.81 -22.95 -25.14
CA GLY A 440 -13.81 -22.18 -25.86
C GLY A 440 -14.32 -21.70 -27.22
N THR A 441 -13.77 -20.60 -27.75
CA THR A 441 -14.15 -20.00 -29.03
C THR A 441 -13.14 -20.37 -30.11
N SER A 442 -13.59 -21.06 -31.18
CA SER A 442 -12.78 -21.48 -32.31
C SER A 442 -12.73 -20.48 -33.49
N LYS A 443 -13.36 -19.32 -33.38
CA LYS A 443 -13.32 -18.24 -34.39
C LYS A 443 -13.42 -16.85 -33.78
N ARG A 444 -12.61 -15.92 -34.27
CA ARG A 444 -12.83 -14.48 -34.07
C ARG A 444 -14.09 -14.11 -34.85
N LEU A 445 -15.23 -13.96 -34.17
CA LEU A 445 -16.45 -13.46 -34.77
C LEU A 445 -16.20 -12.09 -35.42
N LYS A 446 -16.69 -11.87 -36.63
CA LYS A 446 -16.65 -10.54 -37.24
C LYS A 446 -17.53 -9.58 -36.43
N PHE A 447 -17.23 -8.28 -36.52
CA PHE A 447 -17.94 -7.25 -35.79
C PHE A 447 -19.46 -7.31 -35.95
N GLU A 448 -19.92 -7.53 -37.21
CA GLU A 448 -21.33 -7.63 -37.56
C GLU A 448 -22.03 -8.86 -36.97
N GLU A 449 -21.32 -10.00 -36.91
CA GLU A 449 -21.82 -11.23 -36.28
C GLU A 449 -21.96 -11.08 -34.77
N LEU A 450 -20.97 -10.41 -34.13
CA LEU A 450 -20.98 -10.13 -32.69
C LEU A 450 -22.11 -9.16 -32.32
N GLN A 451 -22.35 -8.15 -33.16
CA GLN A 451 -23.44 -7.20 -32.99
C GLN A 451 -24.81 -7.86 -33.11
N SER A 452 -25.00 -8.77 -34.07
CA SER A 452 -26.24 -9.54 -34.21
C SER A 452 -26.50 -10.45 -33.01
N ILE A 453 -25.47 -11.10 -32.47
CA ILE A 453 -25.57 -11.94 -31.26
C ILE A 453 -25.97 -11.08 -30.04
N ILE A 454 -25.36 -9.93 -29.88
CA ILE A 454 -25.69 -9.01 -28.77
C ILE A 454 -27.13 -8.51 -28.90
N MET A 455 -27.58 -8.16 -30.08
CA MET A 455 -28.96 -7.74 -30.33
C MET A 455 -29.97 -8.87 -30.04
N SER A 456 -29.64 -10.12 -30.34
CA SER A 456 -30.52 -11.28 -30.03
C SER A 456 -30.56 -11.63 -28.53
N ILE A 457 -29.51 -11.26 -27.78
CA ILE A 457 -29.42 -11.51 -26.33
C ILE A 457 -30.09 -10.37 -25.52
N ALA A 458 -30.17 -9.17 -26.12
CA ALA A 458 -30.65 -7.93 -25.50
C ALA A 458 -32.13 -7.67 -25.74
N GLU A 459 -32.96 -8.71 -25.89
CA GLU A 459 -34.43 -8.59 -26.00
C GLU A 459 -35.10 -8.03 -24.73
N ASP A 460 -34.43 -8.15 -23.56
CA ASP A 460 -34.81 -7.56 -22.28
C ASP A 460 -33.67 -6.68 -21.70
N TYR A 461 -34.00 -5.88 -20.68
CA TYR A 461 -33.01 -5.04 -19.97
C TYR A 461 -31.91 -5.88 -19.31
N ILE A 462 -30.77 -6.04 -19.99
CA ILE A 462 -29.61 -6.78 -19.51
C ILE A 462 -28.48 -5.79 -19.27
N THR A 463 -27.71 -5.99 -18.19
CA THR A 463 -26.52 -5.14 -17.87
C THR A 463 -25.37 -5.44 -18.83
N ILE A 464 -24.51 -4.42 -19.07
CA ILE A 464 -23.29 -4.56 -19.91
C ILE A 464 -22.40 -5.70 -19.36
N ASN A 465 -22.37 -5.90 -18.05
CA ASN A 465 -21.63 -6.99 -17.40
C ASN A 465 -22.15 -8.38 -17.80
N GLU A 466 -23.44 -8.55 -17.89
CA GLU A 466 -24.06 -9.82 -18.31
C GLU A 466 -23.85 -10.09 -19.80
N ILE A 467 -23.93 -9.04 -20.63
CA ILE A 467 -23.62 -9.14 -22.07
C ILE A 467 -22.14 -9.55 -22.25
N ALA A 468 -21.22 -8.85 -21.57
CA ALA A 468 -19.78 -9.12 -21.65
C ALA A 468 -19.46 -10.58 -21.26
N LYS A 469 -20.13 -11.11 -20.22
CA LYS A 469 -19.97 -12.48 -19.75
C LYS A 469 -20.55 -13.52 -20.74
N LYS A 470 -21.68 -13.22 -21.38
CA LYS A 470 -22.34 -14.14 -22.35
C LYS A 470 -21.59 -14.26 -23.67
N VAL A 471 -20.90 -13.18 -24.10
CA VAL A 471 -20.16 -13.16 -25.37
C VAL A 471 -18.63 -13.31 -25.19
N ASP A 472 -18.19 -13.58 -23.97
CA ASP A 472 -16.79 -13.75 -23.57
C ASP A 472 -15.89 -12.60 -24.07
N ARG A 473 -16.23 -11.37 -23.68
CA ARG A 473 -15.48 -10.15 -24.00
C ARG A 473 -15.39 -9.23 -22.77
N THR A 474 -14.41 -8.33 -22.80
CA THR A 474 -14.27 -7.34 -21.73
C THR A 474 -15.39 -6.31 -21.76
N ILE A 475 -15.78 -5.82 -20.58
CA ILE A 475 -16.80 -4.77 -20.43
C ILE A 475 -16.45 -3.54 -21.26
N ASP A 476 -15.18 -3.12 -21.25
CA ASP A 476 -14.69 -1.96 -22.00
C ASP A 476 -14.80 -2.16 -23.52
N TYR A 477 -14.58 -3.39 -24.01
CA TYR A 477 -14.74 -3.69 -25.42
C TYR A 477 -16.22 -3.60 -25.85
N ILE A 478 -17.12 -4.14 -25.06
CA ILE A 478 -18.57 -4.07 -25.32
C ILE A 478 -19.07 -2.63 -25.25
N ALA A 479 -18.75 -1.89 -24.20
CA ALA A 479 -19.21 -0.54 -23.95
C ALA A 479 -18.67 0.48 -24.98
N ASN A 480 -17.42 0.35 -25.40
CA ASN A 480 -16.77 1.39 -26.22
C ASN A 480 -16.68 1.05 -27.73
N LYS A 481 -16.83 -0.22 -28.11
CA LYS A 481 -16.65 -0.68 -29.48
C LYS A 481 -17.91 -1.25 -30.13
N ILE A 482 -18.81 -1.83 -29.33
CA ILE A 482 -19.97 -2.58 -29.85
C ILE A 482 -21.28 -1.82 -29.67
N ILE A 483 -21.51 -1.24 -28.48
CA ILE A 483 -22.71 -0.44 -28.21
C ILE A 483 -22.43 1.00 -28.63
N PRO A 484 -23.05 1.52 -29.70
CA PRO A 484 -22.87 2.93 -30.09
C PRO A 484 -23.44 3.83 -29.00
N LYS A 485 -22.78 4.99 -28.75
CA LYS A 485 -23.24 6.01 -27.83
C LYS A 485 -24.52 6.69 -28.33
#